data_f17bdf2a0431b38e3c0d91c86ecbcaad
#
_entry.id   f17bdf2a0431b38e3c0d91c86ecbcaad
#
_cell.length_a   1.000
_cell.length_b   1.000
_cell.length_c   1.000
_cell.angle_alpha   90.00
_cell.angle_beta   90.00
_cell.angle_gamma   90.00
#
_symmetry.space_group_name_H-M   'P 1'
#
loop_
_entity.id
_entity.type
_entity.pdbx_description
1 polymer ?
#
loop_
_entity_poly.entity_id
_entity_poly.type
_entity_poly.pdbx_seq_one_letter_code
_entity_poly.pdbx_strand_id
1 'polypeptide(L)'
;KAPSVEKFRNISDVNILELSYYNTAKGLRVFKTIPTGGLIAYNGHLFNRYNERMSLGIIEPMEKVRHFFSNNGYSSYKIIEKDGKQFTIGTCKDGLLLGELKNNWIVNNTFITKDLMYLEQDEIEASLIDSLKGSIMELAYMGVKDGYNYNYYNDVIKGITK
;
A
#
# COMPACT_ATOMS: atom_id res chain seq x y z
N LYS A 1 11.83 18.36 -23.59
CA LYS A 1 12.18 19.54 -22.77
C LYS A 1 12.03 19.14 -21.32
N ALA A 2 13.08 19.29 -20.49
CA ALA A 2 12.96 19.10 -19.06
C ALA A 2 11.92 20.07 -18.47
N PRO A 3 11.09 19.66 -17.51
CA PRO A 3 10.15 20.56 -16.86
C PRO A 3 10.91 21.69 -16.16
N SER A 4 10.35 22.89 -16.20
CA SER A 4 10.98 24.06 -15.58
C SER A 4 11.04 23.89 -14.05
N VAL A 5 12.06 24.47 -13.42
CA VAL A 5 12.30 24.44 -11.96
C VAL A 5 11.06 24.93 -11.16
N GLU A 6 10.21 25.75 -11.74
CA GLU A 6 8.95 26.22 -11.12
C GLU A 6 7.92 25.09 -10.90
N LYS A 7 7.93 24.03 -11.74
CA LYS A 7 7.06 22.85 -11.55
C LYS A 7 7.44 22.00 -10.34
N PHE A 8 8.64 22.14 -9.80
CA PHE A 8 9.11 21.38 -8.63
C PHE A 8 8.96 22.15 -7.30
N ARG A 9 8.40 23.36 -7.30
CA ARG A 9 8.19 24.13 -6.06
C ARG A 9 7.15 23.53 -5.12
N ASN A 10 6.28 22.63 -5.62
CA ASN A 10 5.33 21.86 -4.81
C ASN A 10 5.75 20.38 -4.76
N ILE A 11 6.88 20.10 -4.10
CA ILE A 11 7.36 18.72 -3.83
C ILE A 11 6.31 17.90 -3.02
N SER A 12 5.38 18.58 -2.35
CA SER A 12 4.25 17.94 -1.65
C SER A 12 3.36 17.06 -2.53
N ASP A 13 3.39 17.24 -3.86
CA ASP A 13 2.59 16.46 -4.81
C ASP A 13 3.34 15.25 -5.39
N VAL A 14 4.60 15.04 -4.97
CA VAL A 14 5.42 13.93 -5.49
C VAL A 14 5.56 12.83 -4.44
N ASN A 15 4.90 11.71 -4.68
CA ASN A 15 5.16 10.47 -3.94
C ASN A 15 6.28 9.69 -4.62
N ILE A 16 7.39 9.55 -3.92
CA ILE A 16 8.49 8.69 -4.38
C ILE A 16 8.35 7.35 -3.66
N LEU A 17 8.06 6.28 -4.42
CA LEU A 17 8.07 4.91 -3.95
C LEU A 17 9.26 4.19 -4.59
N GLU A 18 10.16 3.71 -3.77
CA GLU A 18 11.23 2.83 -4.23
C GLU A 18 10.72 1.40 -4.28
N LEU A 19 10.70 0.81 -5.47
CA LEU A 19 10.27 -0.55 -5.73
C LEU A 19 11.36 -1.31 -6.45
N SER A 20 11.72 -2.48 -5.92
CA SER A 20 12.56 -3.46 -6.61
C SER A 20 11.69 -4.61 -7.10
N TYR A 21 12.02 -5.23 -8.23
CA TYR A 21 11.26 -6.35 -8.76
C TYR A 21 12.11 -7.37 -9.50
N TYR A 22 11.61 -8.59 -9.61
CA TYR A 22 12.14 -9.61 -10.50
C TYR A 22 11.05 -10.54 -11.02
N ASN A 23 11.30 -11.16 -12.17
CA ASN A 23 10.40 -12.12 -12.77
C ASN A 23 10.59 -13.51 -12.15
N THR A 24 9.48 -14.19 -11.90
CA THR A 24 9.43 -15.58 -11.46
C THR A 24 8.58 -16.40 -12.43
N ALA A 25 8.62 -17.72 -12.36
CA ALA A 25 7.71 -18.60 -13.11
C ALA A 25 6.24 -18.35 -12.80
N LYS A 26 5.93 -17.73 -11.63
CA LYS A 26 4.57 -17.40 -11.18
C LYS A 26 4.21 -15.91 -11.39
N GLY A 27 4.99 -15.19 -12.18
CA GLY A 27 4.80 -13.77 -12.45
C GLY A 27 5.78 -12.86 -11.71
N LEU A 28 5.53 -11.58 -11.79
CA LEU A 28 6.38 -10.53 -11.25
C LEU A 28 6.29 -10.49 -9.71
N ARG A 29 7.42 -10.51 -9.03
CA ARG A 29 7.50 -10.26 -7.59
C ARG A 29 8.09 -8.88 -7.34
N VAL A 30 7.41 -8.09 -6.51
CA VAL A 30 7.79 -6.70 -6.21
C VAL A 30 8.12 -6.57 -4.73
N PHE A 31 9.10 -5.75 -4.40
CA PHE A 31 9.50 -5.41 -3.04
C PHE A 31 9.43 -3.90 -2.84
N LYS A 32 8.93 -3.53 -1.68
CA LYS A 32 8.92 -2.15 -1.18
C LYS A 32 9.74 -2.11 0.11
N THR A 33 10.71 -1.22 0.17
CA THR A 33 11.44 -0.93 1.41
C THR A 33 10.58 -0.06 2.33
N ILE A 34 10.71 -0.28 3.64
CA ILE A 34 10.09 0.57 4.66
C ILE A 34 11.20 1.40 5.31
N PRO A 35 10.98 2.69 5.58
CA PRO A 35 12.00 3.56 6.19
C PRO A 35 12.61 3.02 7.50
N THR A 36 11.86 2.22 8.23
CA THR A 36 12.31 1.56 9.48
C THR A 36 13.19 0.33 9.26
N GLY A 37 13.60 0.04 8.03
CA GLY A 37 14.48 -1.10 7.69
C GLY A 37 13.75 -2.41 7.43
N GLY A 38 12.42 -2.40 7.32
CA GLY A 38 11.63 -3.59 6.95
C GLY A 38 11.47 -3.74 5.44
N LEU A 39 10.97 -4.91 5.01
CA LEU A 39 10.66 -5.22 3.62
C LEU A 39 9.23 -5.76 3.48
N ILE A 40 8.53 -5.26 2.48
CA ILE A 40 7.22 -5.76 2.08
C ILE A 40 7.37 -6.39 0.68
N ALA A 41 7.05 -7.66 0.57
CA ALA A 41 7.02 -8.38 -0.70
C ALA A 41 5.58 -8.50 -1.20
N TYR A 42 5.40 -8.34 -2.50
CA TYR A 42 4.13 -8.48 -3.21
C TYR A 42 4.29 -9.56 -4.28
N ASN A 43 3.51 -10.62 -4.18
CA ASN A 43 3.54 -11.70 -5.17
C ASN A 43 2.76 -11.32 -6.43
N GLY A 44 3.19 -11.83 -7.59
CA GLY A 44 2.53 -11.55 -8.87
C GLY A 44 1.04 -11.91 -8.91
N HIS A 45 0.64 -12.93 -8.15
CA HIS A 45 -0.77 -13.31 -8.00
C HIS A 45 -1.62 -12.18 -7.40
N LEU A 46 -1.08 -11.38 -6.47
CA LEU A 46 -1.77 -10.24 -5.88
C LEU A 46 -2.18 -9.22 -6.96
N PHE A 47 -1.26 -8.86 -7.86
CA PHE A 47 -1.55 -7.89 -8.92
C PHE A 47 -2.56 -8.41 -9.94
N ASN A 48 -2.55 -9.73 -10.20
CA ASN A 48 -3.56 -10.36 -11.05
C ASN A 48 -4.93 -10.31 -10.38
N ARG A 49 -5.03 -10.62 -9.08
CA ARG A 49 -6.28 -10.52 -8.31
C ARG A 49 -6.79 -9.10 -8.19
N TYR A 50 -5.89 -8.13 -8.00
CA TYR A 50 -6.25 -6.72 -8.02
C TYR A 50 -6.86 -6.31 -9.37
N ASN A 51 -6.18 -6.63 -10.47
CA ASN A 51 -6.64 -6.33 -11.82
C ASN A 51 -8.02 -6.95 -12.13
N GLU A 52 -8.19 -8.22 -11.74
CA GLU A 52 -9.44 -8.97 -11.90
C GLU A 52 -10.58 -8.33 -11.09
N ARG A 53 -10.37 -8.11 -9.79
CA ARG A 53 -11.41 -7.64 -8.86
C ARG A 53 -11.80 -6.18 -9.07
N MET A 54 -10.87 -5.36 -9.53
CA MET A 54 -11.13 -3.98 -9.92
C MET A 54 -11.59 -3.83 -11.38
N SER A 55 -11.74 -4.95 -12.11
CA SER A 55 -12.19 -4.98 -13.51
C SER A 55 -11.38 -4.07 -14.45
N LEU A 56 -10.04 -4.00 -14.24
CA LEU A 56 -9.20 -3.03 -14.95
C LEU A 56 -8.84 -3.46 -16.38
N GLY A 57 -8.86 -4.76 -16.69
CA GLY A 57 -8.53 -5.28 -18.01
C GLY A 57 -7.06 -5.09 -18.43
N ILE A 58 -6.16 -4.77 -17.49
CA ILE A 58 -4.74 -4.54 -17.79
C ILE A 58 -4.07 -5.87 -18.11
N ILE A 59 -3.39 -5.96 -19.26
CA ILE A 59 -2.72 -7.18 -19.72
C ILE A 59 -1.26 -7.20 -19.23
N GLU A 60 -0.54 -6.11 -19.41
CA GLU A 60 0.89 -6.02 -19.16
C GLU A 60 1.21 -6.05 -17.63
N PRO A 61 2.08 -6.97 -17.16
CA PRO A 61 2.33 -7.16 -15.73
C PRO A 61 2.85 -5.91 -15.01
N MET A 62 3.75 -5.15 -15.63
CA MET A 62 4.32 -3.95 -15.02
C MET A 62 3.28 -2.82 -14.92
N GLU A 63 2.36 -2.72 -15.87
CA GLU A 63 1.27 -1.74 -15.79
C GLU A 63 0.29 -2.06 -14.66
N LYS A 64 0.04 -3.36 -14.36
CA LYS A 64 -0.72 -3.76 -13.16
C LYS A 64 -0.03 -3.28 -11.88
N VAL A 65 1.29 -3.44 -11.79
CA VAL A 65 2.09 -2.95 -10.66
C VAL A 65 2.02 -1.44 -10.53
N ARG A 66 2.23 -0.72 -11.63
CA ARG A 66 2.15 0.76 -11.65
C ARG A 66 0.78 1.25 -11.21
N HIS A 67 -0.28 0.67 -11.77
CA HIS A 67 -1.65 1.03 -11.41
C HIS A 67 -1.94 0.76 -9.94
N PHE A 68 -1.52 -0.42 -9.43
CA PHE A 68 -1.70 -0.75 -8.02
C PHE A 68 -1.03 0.28 -7.10
N PHE A 69 0.25 0.56 -7.28
CA PHE A 69 0.98 1.47 -6.40
C PHE A 69 0.61 2.95 -6.58
N SER A 70 0.14 3.36 -7.75
CA SER A 70 -0.41 4.70 -7.96
C SER A 70 -1.68 4.95 -7.13
N ASN A 71 -2.47 3.91 -6.88
CA ASN A 71 -3.70 4.01 -6.10
C ASN A 71 -3.52 3.59 -4.63
N ASN A 72 -2.60 2.65 -4.36
CA ASN A 72 -2.42 1.98 -3.08
C ASN A 72 -0.99 2.16 -2.53
N GLY A 73 -0.43 3.37 -2.65
CA GLY A 73 0.94 3.67 -2.21
C GLY A 73 1.15 3.54 -0.69
N TYR A 74 0.07 3.69 0.09
CA TYR A 74 0.07 3.57 1.54
C TYR A 74 -0.69 2.33 1.99
N SER A 75 -0.19 1.67 3.03
CA SER A 75 -0.83 0.53 3.66
C SER A 75 -0.44 0.45 5.13
N SER A 76 -1.38 0.04 5.97
CA SER A 76 -1.14 -0.31 7.37
C SER A 76 -1.37 -1.80 7.55
N TYR A 77 -0.68 -2.44 8.50
CA TYR A 77 -0.73 -3.88 8.68
C TYR A 77 -1.02 -4.27 10.13
N LYS A 78 -1.80 -5.34 10.28
CA LYS A 78 -1.99 -6.08 11.53
C LYS A 78 -1.45 -7.50 11.34
N ILE A 79 -0.74 -8.00 12.36
CA ILE A 79 -0.28 -9.38 12.41
C ILE A 79 -1.27 -10.15 13.28
N ILE A 80 -1.72 -11.29 12.78
CA ILE A 80 -2.63 -12.22 13.46
C ILE A 80 -1.92 -13.54 13.60
N GLU A 81 -1.87 -14.09 14.79
CA GLU A 81 -1.34 -15.42 15.03
C GLU A 81 -2.48 -16.43 15.08
N LYS A 82 -2.38 -17.49 14.28
CA LYS A 82 -3.32 -18.60 14.27
C LYS A 82 -2.54 -19.89 13.97
N ASP A 83 -2.75 -20.89 14.82
CA ASP A 83 -2.13 -22.24 14.69
C ASP A 83 -0.58 -22.17 14.56
N GLY A 84 0.07 -21.29 15.33
CA GLY A 84 1.51 -21.09 15.31
C GLY A 84 2.06 -20.43 14.03
N LYS A 85 1.18 -19.89 13.17
CA LYS A 85 1.54 -19.14 11.97
C LYS A 85 1.14 -17.68 12.11
N GLN A 86 1.95 -16.81 11.58
CA GLN A 86 1.69 -15.38 11.58
C GLN A 86 1.17 -14.95 10.21
N PHE A 87 -0.09 -14.52 10.20
CA PHE A 87 -0.76 -13.94 9.04
C PHE A 87 -0.73 -12.42 9.12
N THR A 88 -0.75 -11.78 7.97
CA THR A 88 -0.83 -10.32 7.89
C THR A 88 -2.08 -9.90 7.15
N ILE A 89 -2.78 -8.92 7.70
CA ILE A 89 -3.85 -8.20 7.02
C ILE A 89 -3.39 -6.75 6.90
N GLY A 90 -3.28 -6.29 5.67
CA GLY A 90 -2.96 -4.89 5.37
C GLY A 90 -4.18 -4.18 4.80
N THR A 91 -4.42 -2.93 5.19
CA THR A 91 -5.39 -2.07 4.52
C THR A 91 -4.70 -1.19 3.49
N CYS A 92 -5.38 -0.94 2.39
CA CYS A 92 -5.01 0.05 1.38
C CYS A 92 -6.28 0.74 0.85
N LYS A 93 -6.13 1.73 -0.01
CA LYS A 93 -7.27 2.52 -0.50
C LYS A 93 -8.38 1.67 -1.11
N ASP A 94 -8.03 0.70 -1.95
CA ASP A 94 -8.98 -0.06 -2.75
C ASP A 94 -9.48 -1.35 -2.06
N GLY A 95 -8.89 -1.75 -0.91
CA GLY A 95 -9.28 -2.97 -0.20
C GLY A 95 -8.22 -3.48 0.78
N LEU A 96 -8.16 -4.79 0.96
CA LEU A 96 -7.24 -5.45 1.87
C LEU A 96 -6.18 -6.29 1.15
N LEU A 97 -5.01 -6.33 1.77
CA LEU A 97 -3.87 -7.17 1.41
C LEU A 97 -3.79 -8.32 2.41
N LEU A 98 -3.92 -9.55 1.92
CA LEU A 98 -3.79 -10.71 2.77
C LEU A 98 -2.45 -11.41 2.51
N GLY A 99 -1.78 -11.77 3.59
CA GLY A 99 -0.44 -12.33 3.51
C GLY A 99 0.01 -13.04 4.77
N GLU A 100 1.31 -13.12 4.92
CA GLU A 100 1.98 -13.79 6.03
C GLU A 100 3.25 -13.03 6.42
N LEU A 101 3.66 -13.17 7.68
CA LEU A 101 4.96 -12.70 8.13
C LEU A 101 5.97 -13.85 8.01
N LYS A 102 7.03 -13.67 7.23
CA LYS A 102 8.12 -14.63 7.03
C LYS A 102 9.46 -13.94 7.22
N ASN A 103 10.29 -14.44 8.15
CA ASN A 103 11.63 -13.88 8.39
C ASN A 103 11.63 -12.35 8.57
N ASN A 104 10.67 -11.82 9.33
CA ASN A 104 10.41 -10.38 9.52
C ASN A 104 10.01 -9.61 8.25
N TRP A 105 9.63 -10.29 7.18
CA TRP A 105 9.10 -9.69 5.97
C TRP A 105 7.59 -9.88 5.90
N ILE A 106 6.88 -8.84 5.54
CA ILE A 106 5.47 -8.94 5.17
C ILE A 106 5.43 -9.45 3.72
N VAL A 107 4.78 -10.60 3.51
CA VAL A 107 4.61 -11.20 2.19
C VAL A 107 3.14 -11.15 1.80
N ASN A 108 2.76 -10.19 0.97
CA ASN A 108 1.39 -10.05 0.47
C ASN A 108 1.13 -11.06 -0.65
N ASN A 109 0.18 -11.97 -0.43
CA ASN A 109 -0.14 -13.05 -1.34
C ASN A 109 -1.33 -12.74 -2.23
N THR A 110 -2.35 -12.04 -1.70
CA THR A 110 -3.56 -11.73 -2.45
C THR A 110 -4.17 -10.40 -2.03
N PHE A 111 -5.05 -9.88 -2.87
CA PHE A 111 -5.85 -8.68 -2.64
C PHE A 111 -7.33 -9.08 -2.59
N ILE A 112 -8.10 -8.44 -1.71
CA ILE A 112 -9.56 -8.53 -1.68
C ILE A 112 -10.17 -7.13 -1.68
N THR A 113 -11.32 -6.97 -2.33
CA THR A 113 -12.14 -5.75 -2.28
C THR A 113 -12.97 -5.73 -1.01
N LYS A 114 -13.49 -4.58 -0.63
CA LYS A 114 -14.27 -4.42 0.61
C LYS A 114 -15.55 -5.25 0.62
N ASP A 115 -16.19 -5.41 -0.51
CA ASP A 115 -17.40 -6.22 -0.70
C ASP A 115 -17.20 -7.73 -0.54
N LEU A 116 -15.96 -8.19 -0.55
CA LEU A 116 -15.57 -9.59 -0.33
C LEU A 116 -15.07 -9.87 1.09
N MET A 117 -15.14 -8.90 1.98
CA MET A 117 -14.70 -9.06 3.36
C MET A 117 -15.74 -9.79 4.20
N TYR A 118 -15.25 -10.56 5.19
CA TYR A 118 -16.09 -11.11 6.26
C TYR A 118 -16.13 -10.11 7.44
N LEU A 119 -17.15 -10.21 8.29
CA LEU A 119 -17.35 -9.30 9.44
C LEU A 119 -16.08 -9.09 10.29
N GLU A 120 -15.35 -10.16 10.59
CA GLU A 120 -14.08 -10.08 11.34
C GLU A 120 -13.00 -9.24 10.61
N GLN A 121 -13.03 -9.21 9.28
CA GLN A 121 -12.11 -8.43 8.46
C GLN A 121 -12.49 -6.96 8.43
N ASP A 122 -13.78 -6.65 8.49
CA ASP A 122 -14.31 -5.27 8.57
C ASP A 122 -13.84 -4.59 9.87
N GLU A 123 -13.90 -5.28 11.02
CA GLU A 123 -13.40 -4.77 12.30
C GLU A 123 -11.89 -4.51 12.27
N ILE A 124 -11.14 -5.42 11.66
CA ILE A 124 -9.70 -5.28 11.48
C ILE A 124 -9.38 -4.12 10.56
N GLU A 125 -10.11 -3.95 9.46
CA GLU A 125 -9.93 -2.81 8.54
C GLU A 125 -10.15 -1.49 9.26
N ALA A 126 -11.23 -1.35 10.02
CA ALA A 126 -11.51 -0.14 10.77
C ALA A 126 -10.36 0.23 11.72
N SER A 127 -9.85 -0.75 12.47
CA SER A 127 -8.69 -0.58 13.36
C SER A 127 -7.42 -0.16 12.60
N LEU A 128 -7.20 -0.74 11.41
CA LEU A 128 -6.03 -0.42 10.57
C LEU A 128 -6.13 0.97 9.93
N ILE A 129 -7.33 1.37 9.52
CA ILE A 129 -7.58 2.72 8.99
C ILE A 129 -7.30 3.77 10.05
N ASP A 130 -7.74 3.56 11.28
CA ASP A 130 -7.49 4.50 12.38
C ASP A 130 -5.99 4.58 12.73
N SER A 131 -5.31 3.44 12.74
CA SER A 131 -3.85 3.39 12.91
C SER A 131 -3.11 4.13 11.79
N LEU A 132 -3.55 3.94 10.54
CA LEU A 132 -2.96 4.62 9.39
C LEU A 132 -3.19 6.14 9.44
N LYS A 133 -4.39 6.58 9.81
CA LYS A 133 -4.70 8.00 10.02
C LYS A 133 -3.79 8.61 11.09
N GLY A 134 -3.64 7.93 12.23
CA GLY A 134 -2.75 8.36 13.31
C GLY A 134 -1.31 8.54 12.83
N SER A 135 -0.77 7.55 12.12
CA SER A 135 0.59 7.59 11.57
C SER A 135 0.77 8.71 10.54
N ILE A 136 -0.22 8.92 9.65
CA ILE A 136 -0.17 10.00 8.66
C ILE A 136 -0.25 11.37 9.35
N MET A 137 -1.09 11.51 10.38
CA MET A 137 -1.19 12.76 11.15
C MET A 137 0.11 13.06 11.89
N GLU A 138 0.78 12.06 12.45
CA GLU A 138 2.08 12.21 13.10
C GLU A 138 3.15 12.66 12.09
N LEU A 139 3.22 12.00 10.93
CA LEU A 139 4.11 12.41 9.83
C LEU A 139 3.81 13.82 9.34
N ALA A 140 2.54 14.20 9.22
CA ALA A 140 2.13 15.54 8.85
C ALA A 140 2.55 16.57 9.89
N TYR A 141 2.40 16.25 11.20
CA TYR A 141 2.86 17.13 12.28
C TYR A 141 4.36 17.34 12.26
N MET A 142 5.13 16.26 12.07
CA MET A 142 6.58 16.34 11.90
C MET A 142 6.95 17.14 10.65
N GLY A 143 6.24 16.91 9.53
CA GLY A 143 6.45 17.61 8.28
C GLY A 143 6.13 19.10 8.35
N VAL A 144 5.09 19.51 9.10
CA VAL A 144 4.82 20.95 9.34
C VAL A 144 5.98 21.60 10.10
N LYS A 145 6.56 20.90 11.07
CA LYS A 145 7.75 21.36 11.78
C LYS A 145 8.96 21.54 10.86
N ASP A 146 9.06 20.71 9.79
CA ASP A 146 10.14 20.71 8.82
C ASP A 146 9.78 21.46 7.51
N GLY A 147 8.59 22.09 7.41
CA GLY A 147 8.15 22.89 6.26
C GLY A 147 7.37 22.12 5.18
N TYR A 148 6.86 20.91 5.46
CA TYR A 148 6.03 20.15 4.53
C TYR A 148 4.55 20.58 4.53
N ASN A 149 3.82 20.27 3.44
CA ASN A 149 2.42 20.69 3.26
C ASN A 149 1.42 19.73 3.94
N TYR A 150 0.77 20.20 4.99
CA TYR A 150 -0.24 19.45 5.75
C TYR A 150 -1.47 19.02 4.91
N ASN A 151 -1.85 19.79 3.91
CA ASN A 151 -3.05 19.52 3.09
C ASN A 151 -2.93 18.21 2.30
N TYR A 152 -1.75 17.84 1.87
CA TYR A 152 -1.49 16.58 1.16
C TYR A 152 -1.92 15.35 1.97
N TYR A 153 -1.55 15.29 3.26
CA TYR A 153 -1.89 14.16 4.13
C TYR A 153 -3.39 14.08 4.42
N ASN A 154 -4.08 15.22 4.53
CA ASN A 154 -5.54 15.24 4.65
C ASN A 154 -6.25 14.67 3.41
N ASP A 155 -5.73 14.95 2.21
CA ASP A 155 -6.30 14.41 0.98
C ASP A 155 -6.05 12.91 0.83
N VAL A 156 -4.90 12.42 1.29
CA VAL A 156 -4.62 10.97 1.40
C VAL A 156 -5.61 10.30 2.36
N ILE A 157 -5.81 10.86 3.57
CA ILE A 157 -6.76 10.34 4.55
C ILE A 157 -8.18 10.30 3.98
N LYS A 158 -8.66 11.36 3.34
CA LYS A 158 -9.98 11.41 2.69
C LYS A 158 -10.11 10.37 1.57
N GLY A 159 -9.02 10.10 0.85
CA GLY A 159 -8.98 9.07 -0.19
C GLY A 159 -9.08 7.64 0.34
N ILE A 160 -8.60 7.38 1.57
CA ILE A 160 -8.64 6.07 2.22
C ILE A 160 -10.01 5.79 2.86
N THR A 161 -10.75 6.82 3.27
CA THR A 161 -12.00 6.70 4.04
C THR A 161 -13.27 6.81 3.21
N LYS A 162 -13.15 6.96 1.90
CA LYS A 162 -14.26 6.91 0.94
C LYS A 162 -14.35 5.53 0.31
#